data_dc19fce87379845c4ea9af0a85f3b8e9
#
_entry.id   dc19fce87379845c4ea9af0a85f3b8e9
#
_cell.length_a   1.000
_cell.length_b   1.000
_cell.length_c   1.000
_cell.angle_alpha   90.00
_cell.angle_beta   90.00
_cell.angle_gamma   90.00
#
_symmetry.space_group_name_H-M   'P 1'
#
loop_
_entity.id
_entity.type
_entity.pdbx_description
1 polymer ?
#
loop_
_entity_poly.entity_id
_entity_poly.type
_entity_poly.pdbx_seq_one_letter_code
_entity_poly.pdbx_strand_id
1 'polypeptide(L)'
;TDDGHYLGSFSTGNTNPLYGPSYYIVGVNMPAGEYFIANQGNGSAFTIYDSNNDVVRSDWSDQNLIFTAVPGETVWLFEGIATPNLASQAVNLSACNLNAKVGVHIGAGVYRITAATDPGEGRYYNLWNDSSFLNSVASSHQFTYDGETVEVRVSNGQMLDVCNAYVTYVGP
;
A
#
# COMPACT_ATOMS: atom_id res chain seq x y z
N THR A 1 -18.20 5.01 31.01
CA THR A 1 -16.92 4.29 30.86
C THR A 1 -16.41 4.60 29.47
N ASP A 2 -15.37 5.41 29.45
CA ASP A 2 -14.69 5.93 28.26
C ASP A 2 -13.80 4.80 27.72
N ASP A 3 -14.16 4.24 26.60
CA ASP A 3 -13.48 3.08 26.00
C ASP A 3 -12.35 3.47 25.04
N GLY A 4 -11.72 4.62 25.30
CA GLY A 4 -10.39 4.94 24.75
C GLY A 4 -10.31 5.12 23.23
N HIS A 5 -11.41 5.44 22.55
CA HIS A 5 -11.37 5.79 21.14
C HIS A 5 -10.73 7.16 20.93
N TYR A 6 -9.45 7.18 20.60
CA TYR A 6 -8.75 8.39 20.21
C TYR A 6 -9.30 8.88 18.86
N LEU A 7 -10.19 9.83 18.89
CA LEU A 7 -10.54 10.65 17.73
C LEU A 7 -9.45 11.72 17.54
N GLY A 8 -8.29 11.33 17.05
CA GLY A 8 -7.15 12.21 16.91
C GLY A 8 -6.86 12.55 15.46
N SER A 9 -7.44 13.61 14.91
CA SER A 9 -6.84 14.28 13.75
C SER A 9 -5.75 15.21 14.28
N PHE A 10 -4.48 14.88 14.08
CA PHE A 10 -3.37 15.76 14.38
C PHE A 10 -3.16 16.72 13.20
N SER A 11 -3.72 17.93 13.30
CA SER A 11 -3.37 19.02 12.40
C SER A 11 -2.13 19.71 12.94
N THR A 12 -0.98 19.39 12.38
CA THR A 12 0.27 20.12 12.61
C THR A 12 0.47 21.09 11.46
N GLY A 13 -0.23 22.20 11.39
CA GLY A 13 0.07 23.30 10.45
C GLY A 13 0.32 22.93 8.96
N ASN A 14 0.37 21.68 8.63
CA ASN A 14 0.50 21.09 7.30
C ASN A 14 -0.92 20.81 6.79
N THR A 15 -1.20 21.19 5.57
CA THR A 15 -2.51 21.06 4.93
C THR A 15 -2.98 19.62 4.70
N ASN A 16 -2.18 18.62 5.06
CA ASN A 16 -2.47 17.19 4.89
C ASN A 16 -2.73 16.53 6.24
N PRO A 17 -3.95 16.04 6.49
CA PRO A 17 -4.26 15.32 7.72
C PRO A 17 -3.46 14.02 7.81
N LEU A 18 -3.09 13.65 9.04
CA LEU A 18 -2.46 12.38 9.37
C LEU A 18 -3.47 11.52 10.15
N TYR A 19 -3.57 10.25 9.78
CA TYR A 19 -4.48 9.28 10.37
C TYR A 19 -3.64 8.17 11.04
N GLY A 20 -3.64 8.11 12.35
CA GLY A 20 -2.98 7.06 13.14
C GLY A 20 -3.87 5.82 13.31
N PRO A 21 -3.42 4.84 14.12
CA PRO A 21 -4.20 3.64 14.40
C PRO A 21 -5.56 3.97 15.02
N SER A 22 -6.63 3.69 14.30
CA SER A 22 -8.04 3.89 14.71
C SER A 22 -8.99 3.36 13.64
N TYR A 23 -10.31 3.46 13.91
CA TYR A 23 -11.39 3.25 12.95
C TYR A 23 -11.83 4.58 12.33
N TYR A 24 -11.99 4.59 11.02
CA TYR A 24 -12.41 5.75 10.25
C TYR A 24 -13.58 5.41 9.34
N ILE A 25 -14.63 6.21 9.39
CA ILE A 25 -15.77 6.12 8.46
C ILE A 25 -15.50 7.08 7.30
N VAL A 26 -15.34 6.52 6.09
CA VAL A 26 -15.02 7.29 4.89
C VAL A 26 -16.20 8.17 4.49
N GLY A 27 -15.94 9.45 4.32
CA GLY A 27 -16.95 10.49 4.10
C GLY A 27 -17.46 11.17 5.39
N VAL A 28 -17.03 10.67 6.57
CA VAL A 28 -17.39 11.28 7.87
C VAL A 28 -16.17 11.86 8.56
N ASN A 29 -15.21 11.03 8.95
CA ASN A 29 -13.99 11.44 9.65
C ASN A 29 -12.69 11.11 8.89
N MET A 30 -12.81 10.48 7.72
CA MET A 30 -11.74 10.29 6.74
C MET A 30 -12.30 10.62 5.34
N PRO A 31 -11.75 11.57 4.59
CA PRO A 31 -12.16 11.81 3.20
C PRO A 31 -11.96 10.57 2.32
N ALA A 32 -12.76 10.45 1.27
CA ALA A 32 -12.51 9.47 0.22
C ALA A 32 -11.24 9.86 -0.57
N GLY A 33 -10.47 8.87 -1.01
CA GLY A 33 -9.25 9.09 -1.78
C GLY A 33 -8.18 8.03 -1.59
N GLU A 34 -7.04 8.24 -2.20
CA GLU A 34 -5.86 7.39 -2.03
C GLU A 34 -5.06 7.81 -0.79
N TYR A 35 -4.56 6.82 -0.07
CA TYR A 35 -3.76 7.00 1.13
C TYR A 35 -2.48 6.18 1.07
N PHE A 36 -1.39 6.78 1.55
CA PHE A 36 -0.13 6.11 1.82
C PHE A 36 -0.02 5.87 3.32
N ILE A 37 0.24 4.64 3.73
CA ILE A 37 0.55 4.30 5.13
C ILE A 37 2.05 4.20 5.28
N ALA A 38 2.63 5.10 6.07
CA ALA A 38 4.05 5.05 6.42
C ALA A 38 4.27 4.12 7.61
N ASN A 39 5.22 3.18 7.47
CA ASN A 39 5.69 2.36 8.58
C ASN A 39 6.32 3.22 9.67
N GLN A 40 5.96 2.96 10.93
CA GLN A 40 6.49 3.63 12.11
C GLN A 40 7.42 2.73 12.95
N GLY A 41 7.94 1.65 12.35
CA GLY A 41 8.86 0.71 12.98
C GLY A 41 8.26 -0.67 13.28
N ASN A 42 6.93 -0.80 13.24
CA ASN A 42 6.24 -2.07 13.48
C ASN A 42 5.54 -2.64 12.23
N GLY A 43 5.69 -1.96 11.09
CA GLY A 43 4.98 -2.29 9.88
C GLY A 43 3.88 -1.28 9.53
N SER A 44 3.10 -1.62 8.54
CA SER A 44 1.90 -0.92 8.08
C SER A 44 0.79 -1.93 7.94
N ALA A 45 -0.39 -1.64 8.45
CA ALA A 45 -1.51 -2.58 8.39
C ALA A 45 -2.86 -1.88 8.40
N PHE A 46 -3.80 -2.39 7.60
CA PHE A 46 -5.17 -1.90 7.57
C PHE A 46 -6.16 -3.01 7.21
N THR A 47 -7.42 -2.78 7.56
CA THR A 47 -8.57 -3.54 7.07
C THR A 47 -9.66 -2.57 6.64
N ILE A 48 -10.27 -2.81 5.49
CA ILE A 48 -11.41 -2.05 4.99
C ILE A 48 -12.66 -2.94 5.06
N TYR A 49 -13.72 -2.40 5.60
CA TYR A 49 -15.04 -3.02 5.69
C TYR A 49 -16.04 -2.24 4.85
N ASP A 50 -16.95 -2.93 4.20
CA ASP A 50 -18.08 -2.31 3.52
C ASP A 50 -19.19 -1.86 4.49
N SER A 51 -20.30 -1.33 3.94
CA SER A 51 -21.45 -0.89 4.72
C SER A 51 -22.20 -2.02 5.46
N ASN A 52 -21.94 -3.29 5.10
CA ASN A 52 -22.48 -4.47 5.77
C ASN A 52 -21.54 -5.03 6.85
N ASN A 53 -20.37 -4.35 7.03
CA ASN A 53 -19.30 -4.78 7.91
C ASN A 53 -18.59 -6.08 7.43
N ASP A 54 -18.67 -6.36 6.12
CA ASP A 54 -17.89 -7.42 5.50
C ASP A 54 -16.50 -6.88 5.11
N VAL A 55 -15.47 -7.72 5.29
CA VAL A 55 -14.10 -7.35 4.92
C VAL A 55 -13.99 -7.27 3.39
N VAL A 56 -13.74 -6.07 2.88
CA VAL A 56 -13.47 -5.83 1.45
C VAL A 56 -12.01 -6.07 1.15
N ARG A 57 -11.12 -5.64 2.06
CA ARG A 57 -9.68 -5.75 1.92
C ARG A 57 -8.99 -5.70 3.28
N SER A 58 -7.92 -6.49 3.41
CA SER A 58 -6.99 -6.42 4.54
C SER A 58 -5.58 -6.64 4.01
N ASP A 59 -4.62 -5.87 4.51
CA ASP A 59 -3.23 -5.98 4.06
C ASP A 59 -2.27 -5.63 5.20
N TRP A 60 -1.04 -6.18 5.11
CA TRP A 60 0.05 -5.93 6.03
C TRP A 60 1.39 -5.91 5.26
N SER A 61 2.29 -5.03 5.67
CA SER A 61 3.66 -4.95 5.13
C SER A 61 4.62 -4.47 6.21
N ASP A 62 5.84 -4.96 6.18
CA ASP A 62 6.95 -4.43 6.96
C ASP A 62 7.49 -3.09 6.41
N GLN A 63 6.99 -2.65 5.28
CA GLN A 63 7.30 -1.37 4.63
C GLN A 63 6.08 -0.45 4.67
N ASN A 64 5.76 0.18 3.56
CA ASN A 64 4.57 1.00 3.37
C ASN A 64 3.44 0.21 2.73
N LEU A 65 2.23 0.76 2.84
CA LEU A 65 1.06 0.31 2.07
C LEU A 65 0.39 1.51 1.38
N ILE A 66 -0.37 1.22 0.33
CA ILE A 66 -1.22 2.19 -0.36
C ILE A 66 -2.62 1.59 -0.48
N PHE A 67 -3.64 2.38 -0.22
CA PHE A 67 -5.03 1.97 -0.42
C PHE A 67 -5.89 3.13 -0.90
N THR A 68 -7.04 2.81 -1.51
CA THR A 68 -8.10 3.77 -1.82
C THR A 68 -9.26 3.56 -0.86
N ALA A 69 -9.69 4.65 -0.21
CA ALA A 69 -10.86 4.72 0.65
C ALA A 69 -12.07 5.22 -0.15
N VAL A 70 -13.18 4.49 -0.13
CA VAL A 70 -14.41 4.81 -0.86
C VAL A 70 -15.50 5.24 0.11
N PRO A 71 -16.38 6.23 -0.23
CA PRO A 71 -17.43 6.68 0.67
C PRO A 71 -18.31 5.54 1.16
N GLY A 72 -18.58 5.52 2.47
CA GLY A 72 -19.41 4.50 3.13
C GLY A 72 -18.64 3.28 3.64
N GLU A 73 -17.36 3.15 3.31
CA GLU A 73 -16.49 2.15 3.91
C GLU A 73 -16.04 2.55 5.31
N THR A 74 -15.65 1.56 6.10
CA THR A 74 -14.93 1.75 7.36
C THR A 74 -13.50 1.26 7.20
N VAL A 75 -12.53 2.13 7.45
CA VAL A 75 -11.11 1.80 7.44
C VAL A 75 -10.63 1.61 8.88
N TRP A 76 -10.12 0.44 9.21
CA TRP A 76 -9.38 0.18 10.43
C TRP A 76 -7.88 0.22 10.14
N LEU A 77 -7.22 1.26 10.63
CA LEU A 77 -5.76 1.35 10.67
C LEU A 77 -5.29 0.79 12.00
N PHE A 78 -4.45 -0.21 12.00
CA PHE A 78 -3.92 -0.76 13.25
C PHE A 78 -2.40 -0.65 13.37
N GLU A 79 -1.68 -0.40 12.26
CA GLU A 79 -0.25 -0.06 12.26
C GLU A 79 0.07 0.98 11.20
N GLY A 80 1.03 1.87 11.49
CA GLY A 80 1.45 2.94 10.61
C GLY A 80 0.62 4.22 10.71
N ILE A 81 0.98 5.21 9.91
CA ILE A 81 0.29 6.50 9.79
C ILE A 81 -0.10 6.72 8.35
N ALA A 82 -1.40 6.87 8.08
CA ALA A 82 -1.93 7.13 6.75
C ALA A 82 -1.97 8.63 6.44
N THR A 83 -1.63 9.00 5.20
CA THR A 83 -1.71 10.37 4.66
C THR A 83 -2.26 10.35 3.24
N PRO A 84 -3.10 11.33 2.85
CA PRO A 84 -3.59 11.45 1.48
C PRO A 84 -2.53 12.02 0.51
N ASN A 85 -1.37 12.46 1.00
CA ASN A 85 -0.31 13.04 0.17
C ASN A 85 0.71 12.00 -0.27
N LEU A 86 0.36 11.17 -1.27
CA LEU A 86 1.25 10.14 -1.80
C LEU A 86 2.54 10.72 -2.37
N ALA A 87 2.46 11.86 -3.07
CA ALA A 87 3.60 12.47 -3.77
C ALA A 87 4.71 12.97 -2.83
N SER A 88 4.41 13.22 -1.55
CA SER A 88 5.40 13.61 -0.56
C SER A 88 6.05 12.43 0.16
N GLN A 89 5.61 11.20 -0.14
CA GLN A 89 6.10 9.99 0.50
C GLN A 89 7.13 9.29 -0.38
N ALA A 90 8.24 8.88 0.21
CA ALA A 90 9.25 8.09 -0.47
C ALA A 90 9.04 6.60 -0.21
N VAL A 91 9.24 5.79 -1.23
CA VAL A 91 9.30 4.32 -1.11
C VAL A 91 10.76 3.87 -1.15
N ASN A 92 11.09 2.83 -0.42
CA ASN A 92 12.44 2.26 -0.40
C ASN A 92 12.60 1.22 -1.51
N LEU A 93 13.14 1.63 -2.66
CA LEU A 93 13.36 0.74 -3.80
C LEU A 93 14.44 -0.34 -3.55
N SER A 94 15.22 -0.22 -2.48
CA SER A 94 16.24 -1.20 -2.10
C SER A 94 15.70 -2.28 -1.15
N ALA A 95 14.48 -2.11 -0.65
CA ALA A 95 13.84 -3.12 0.19
C ALA A 95 13.34 -4.30 -0.68
N CYS A 96 13.26 -5.48 -0.06
CA CYS A 96 12.68 -6.66 -0.72
C CYS A 96 11.14 -6.69 -0.67
N ASN A 97 10.53 -5.70 -0.05
CA ASN A 97 9.08 -5.46 -0.05
C ASN A 97 8.82 -4.04 -0.54
N LEU A 98 7.87 -3.88 -1.45
CA LEU A 98 7.57 -2.61 -2.09
C LEU A 98 6.08 -2.51 -2.37
N ASN A 99 5.49 -1.37 -2.01
CA ASN A 99 4.16 -0.99 -2.47
C ASN A 99 4.26 0.41 -3.06
N ALA A 100 4.15 0.53 -4.38
CA ALA A 100 4.46 1.75 -5.10
C ALA A 100 3.41 2.11 -6.16
N LYS A 101 2.98 3.37 -6.17
CA LYS A 101 2.13 3.94 -7.22
C LYS A 101 3.01 4.38 -8.40
N VAL A 102 2.72 3.86 -9.59
CA VAL A 102 3.43 4.22 -10.82
C VAL A 102 3.01 5.62 -11.27
N GLY A 103 3.98 6.45 -11.59
CA GLY A 103 3.79 7.86 -11.91
C GLY A 103 3.85 8.78 -10.69
N VAL A 104 3.96 8.22 -9.46
CA VAL A 104 4.13 8.97 -8.21
C VAL A 104 5.43 8.57 -7.52
N HIS A 105 5.60 7.29 -7.19
CA HIS A 105 6.76 6.77 -6.48
C HIS A 105 7.81 6.19 -7.42
N ILE A 106 7.37 5.60 -8.52
CA ILE A 106 8.21 5.03 -9.57
C ILE A 106 7.72 5.49 -10.94
N GLY A 107 8.62 5.59 -11.92
CA GLY A 107 8.26 5.91 -13.30
C GLY A 107 7.58 4.76 -14.03
N ALA A 108 6.86 5.06 -15.10
CA ALA A 108 6.42 4.03 -16.04
C ALA A 108 7.62 3.45 -16.79
N GLY A 109 7.55 2.18 -17.16
CA GLY A 109 8.63 1.48 -17.86
C GLY A 109 8.68 -0.01 -17.57
N VAL A 110 9.81 -0.62 -17.85
CA VAL A 110 10.08 -2.04 -17.59
C VAL A 110 10.91 -2.18 -16.33
N TYR A 111 10.47 -3.02 -15.44
CA TYR A 111 11.17 -3.37 -14.21
C TYR A 111 11.48 -4.86 -14.17
N ARG A 112 12.69 -5.19 -13.75
CA ARG A 112 13.08 -6.56 -13.41
C ARG A 112 12.82 -6.78 -11.94
N ILE A 113 12.06 -7.83 -11.63
CA ILE A 113 11.77 -8.27 -10.27
C ILE A 113 12.52 -9.56 -10.03
N THR A 114 13.34 -9.60 -8.99
CA THR A 114 14.22 -10.73 -8.65
C THR A 114 13.87 -11.24 -7.27
N ALA A 115 13.47 -12.50 -7.16
CA ALA A 115 13.18 -13.15 -5.89
C ALA A 115 14.35 -13.03 -4.91
N ALA A 116 14.07 -12.62 -3.67
CA ALA A 116 15.06 -12.58 -2.61
C ALA A 116 15.51 -14.01 -2.23
N THR A 117 16.73 -14.11 -1.71
CA THR A 117 17.25 -15.36 -1.18
C THR A 117 16.76 -15.58 0.25
N ASP A 118 16.25 -16.76 0.56
CA ASP A 118 15.81 -17.21 1.89
C ASP A 118 14.84 -16.25 2.60
N PRO A 119 13.69 -15.91 2.03
CA PRO A 119 12.73 -15.01 2.66
C PRO A 119 11.83 -15.70 3.70
N GLY A 120 11.92 -17.01 3.87
CA GLY A 120 11.08 -17.80 4.81
C GLY A 120 9.63 -17.99 4.36
N GLU A 121 9.08 -17.10 3.57
CA GLU A 121 7.68 -17.11 3.11
C GLU A 121 7.54 -16.71 1.64
N GLY A 122 6.30 -16.69 1.15
CA GLY A 122 5.98 -16.47 -0.24
C GLY A 122 6.64 -15.25 -0.86
N ARG A 123 7.06 -15.40 -2.09
CA ARG A 123 7.68 -14.37 -2.94
C ARG A 123 6.77 -14.14 -4.12
N TYR A 124 6.36 -12.90 -4.33
CA TYR A 124 5.47 -12.59 -5.45
C TYR A 124 5.57 -11.11 -5.85
N TYR A 125 5.05 -10.80 -7.01
CA TYR A 125 4.55 -9.46 -7.29
C TYR A 125 3.10 -9.52 -7.79
N ASN A 126 2.38 -8.44 -7.51
CA ASN A 126 1.10 -8.13 -8.12
C ASN A 126 1.17 -6.73 -8.73
N LEU A 127 0.77 -6.61 -9.99
CA LEU A 127 0.57 -5.33 -10.64
C LEU A 127 -0.94 -5.09 -10.73
N TRP A 128 -1.44 -4.14 -9.97
CA TRP A 128 -2.85 -3.76 -9.94
C TRP A 128 -3.11 -2.61 -10.91
N ASN A 129 -4.29 -2.57 -11.51
CA ASN A 129 -4.68 -1.48 -12.40
C ASN A 129 -4.78 -0.13 -11.66
N ASP A 130 -5.11 -0.16 -10.37
CA ASP A 130 -5.16 1.01 -9.48
C ASP A 130 -5.04 0.58 -8.01
N SER A 131 -5.10 1.53 -7.09
CA SER A 131 -5.01 1.30 -5.65
C SER A 131 -6.34 0.95 -4.97
N SER A 132 -7.44 0.82 -5.72
CA SER A 132 -8.72 0.35 -5.15
C SER A 132 -8.71 -1.16 -4.89
N PHE A 133 -7.91 -1.90 -5.66
CA PHE A 133 -7.84 -3.37 -5.66
C PHE A 133 -9.17 -4.07 -5.99
N LEU A 134 -10.18 -3.29 -6.38
CA LEU A 134 -11.46 -3.80 -6.87
C LEU A 134 -11.37 -4.22 -8.33
N ASN A 135 -10.42 -3.66 -9.07
CA ASN A 135 -10.14 -4.01 -10.44
C ASN A 135 -9.17 -5.18 -10.52
N SER A 136 -9.30 -5.97 -11.56
CA SER A 136 -8.47 -7.15 -11.77
C SER A 136 -6.98 -6.82 -11.73
N VAL A 137 -6.20 -7.77 -11.23
CA VAL A 137 -4.73 -7.77 -11.35
C VAL A 137 -4.36 -7.70 -12.81
N ALA A 138 -3.56 -6.70 -13.20
CA ALA A 138 -3.07 -6.55 -14.57
C ALA A 138 -2.02 -7.61 -14.90
N SER A 139 -1.18 -7.97 -13.92
CA SER A 139 -0.16 -9.01 -14.01
C SER A 139 0.23 -9.46 -12.62
N SER A 140 0.59 -10.73 -12.47
CA SER A 140 1.11 -11.28 -11.22
C SER A 140 2.06 -12.43 -11.49
N HIS A 141 2.98 -12.68 -10.54
CA HIS A 141 3.88 -13.84 -10.59
C HIS A 141 4.23 -14.26 -9.17
N GLN A 142 4.22 -15.57 -8.94
CA GLN A 142 4.73 -16.17 -7.72
C GLN A 142 6.05 -16.87 -8.03
N PHE A 143 7.12 -16.44 -7.38
CA PHE A 143 8.45 -16.99 -7.57
C PHE A 143 8.58 -18.33 -6.86
N THR A 144 9.26 -19.29 -7.51
CA THR A 144 9.38 -20.65 -7.03
C THR A 144 10.76 -20.99 -6.47
N TYR A 145 11.79 -20.20 -6.82
CA TYR A 145 13.16 -20.40 -6.34
C TYR A 145 13.91 -19.08 -6.15
N ASP A 146 15.00 -19.13 -5.41
CA ASP A 146 15.86 -17.98 -5.09
C ASP A 146 16.50 -17.40 -6.35
N GLY A 147 16.47 -16.08 -6.49
CA GLY A 147 17.05 -15.39 -7.62
C GLY A 147 16.30 -15.54 -8.94
N GLU A 148 15.13 -16.19 -8.94
CA GLU A 148 14.24 -16.17 -10.11
C GLU A 148 13.91 -14.73 -10.50
N THR A 149 13.94 -14.43 -11.80
CA THR A 149 13.69 -13.09 -12.31
C THR A 149 12.56 -13.06 -13.33
N VAL A 150 11.78 -12.00 -13.30
CA VAL A 150 10.77 -11.69 -14.30
C VAL A 150 10.83 -10.21 -14.66
N GLU A 151 10.50 -9.86 -15.89
CA GLU A 151 10.34 -8.47 -16.31
C GLU A 151 8.86 -8.15 -16.44
N VAL A 152 8.47 -7.01 -15.88
CA VAL A 152 7.11 -6.49 -15.92
C VAL A 152 7.11 -5.05 -16.45
N ARG A 153 6.20 -4.76 -17.39
CA ARG A 153 5.96 -3.40 -17.84
C ARG A 153 4.87 -2.77 -16.99
N VAL A 154 5.16 -1.59 -16.44
CA VAL A 154 4.24 -0.83 -15.61
C VAL A 154 3.88 0.50 -16.26
N SER A 155 2.65 0.96 -16.07
CA SER A 155 2.10 2.19 -16.64
C SER A 155 1.60 3.12 -15.54
N ASN A 156 1.57 4.43 -15.81
CA ASN A 156 1.07 5.42 -14.87
C ASN A 156 -0.34 5.07 -14.36
N GLY A 157 -0.54 5.25 -13.07
CA GLY A 157 -1.80 4.94 -12.38
C GLY A 157 -1.87 3.55 -11.79
N GLN A 158 -1.07 2.60 -12.29
CA GLN A 158 -0.97 1.25 -11.72
C GLN A 158 -0.30 1.26 -10.36
N MET A 159 -0.49 0.19 -9.62
CA MET A 159 0.19 -0.04 -8.35
C MET A 159 0.97 -1.35 -8.41
N LEU A 160 2.26 -1.26 -8.13
CA LEU A 160 3.17 -2.40 -8.02
C LEU A 160 3.32 -2.77 -6.54
N ASP A 161 2.90 -3.99 -6.22
CA ASP A 161 3.04 -4.62 -4.92
C ASP A 161 4.01 -5.79 -5.05
N VAL A 162 5.08 -5.79 -4.27
CA VAL A 162 6.17 -6.77 -4.32
C VAL A 162 6.46 -7.26 -2.92
N CYS A 163 6.49 -8.56 -2.76
CA CYS A 163 6.81 -9.24 -1.52
C CYS A 163 8.03 -10.15 -1.71
N ASN A 164 9.02 -9.98 -0.84
CA ASN A 164 10.24 -10.79 -0.80
C ASN A 164 10.95 -10.90 -2.17
N ALA A 165 11.02 -9.78 -2.89
CA ALA A 165 11.75 -9.65 -4.14
C ALA A 165 12.25 -8.21 -4.34
N TYR A 166 13.33 -8.06 -5.06
CA TYR A 166 13.97 -6.76 -5.36
C TYR A 166 13.53 -6.24 -6.73
N VAL A 167 13.38 -4.94 -6.82
CA VAL A 167 12.90 -4.26 -8.03
C VAL A 167 14.03 -3.42 -8.64
N THR A 168 14.30 -3.60 -9.94
CA THR A 168 15.31 -2.84 -10.66
C THR A 168 14.72 -2.29 -11.96
N TYR A 169 14.87 -0.99 -12.20
CA TYR A 169 14.46 -0.37 -13.46
C TYR A 169 15.36 -0.83 -14.61
N VAL A 170 14.76 -1.24 -15.72
CA VAL A 170 15.47 -1.76 -16.91
C VAL A 170 15.44 -0.75 -18.05
N GLY A 171 14.34 -0.04 -18.23
CA GLY A 171 14.21 0.93 -19.33
C GLY A 171 12.75 1.33 -19.61
N PRO A 172 12.54 2.23 -20.58
CA PRO A 172 11.21 2.73 -20.92
C PRO A 172 10.30 1.72 -21.63
#